data_126f60b629594a5f8e819bc87a3697e6
#
_entry.id   126f60b629594a5f8e819bc87a3697e6
#
_cell.length_a   1.000
_cell.length_b   1.000
_cell.length_c   1.000
_cell.angle_alpha   90.00
_cell.angle_beta   90.00
_cell.angle_gamma   90.00
#
_symmetry.space_group_name_H-M   'P 1'
#
loop_
_entity.id
_entity.type
_entity.pdbx_description
1 polymer ?
#
loop_
_entity_poly.entity_id
_entity_poly.type
_entity_poly.pdbx_seq_one_letter_code
_entity_poly.pdbx_strand_id
1 'polypeptide(L)'
;MPPTDAARHSHKNFKGLMRTLGGRMTAWGPDHATIEIDVTNKIKNGIEVVHGGVMAALIDTAGAHAGIFCAEPGRIRHAMTVSLNVNLMDNIGEGVLIARARVRKAGKTIFVSSCDVEDGDGNLLATGEVVGRYSRGSHLPEGVELAPKNTV
;
A
#
# COMPACT_ATOMS: atom_id res chain seq x y z
N MET A 1 1.50 -19.21 0.74
CA MET A 1 2.42 -19.33 -0.40
C MET A 1 3.49 -18.26 -0.24
N PRO A 2 4.78 -18.59 -0.25
CA PRO A 2 5.80 -17.55 -0.17
C PRO A 2 5.69 -16.65 -1.41
N PRO A 3 5.96 -15.34 -1.29
CA PRO A 3 5.92 -14.42 -2.42
C PRO A 3 6.90 -14.91 -3.51
N THR A 4 6.45 -14.92 -4.75
CA THR A 4 7.30 -15.25 -5.90
C THR A 4 8.47 -14.26 -5.99
N ASP A 5 9.62 -14.69 -6.48
CA ASP A 5 10.84 -13.86 -6.60
C ASP A 5 10.61 -12.54 -7.37
N ALA A 6 9.63 -12.50 -8.27
CA ALA A 6 9.25 -11.28 -9.00
C ALA A 6 8.67 -10.20 -8.06
N ALA A 7 7.87 -10.58 -7.05
CA ALA A 7 7.40 -9.65 -6.02
C ALA A 7 8.55 -9.15 -5.12
N ARG A 8 9.61 -9.94 -4.99
CA ARG A 8 10.79 -9.56 -4.20
C ARG A 8 11.65 -8.46 -4.82
N HIS A 9 11.63 -8.27 -6.14
CA HIS A 9 12.58 -7.38 -6.81
C HIS A 9 12.08 -5.95 -7.04
N SER A 10 10.78 -5.70 -7.16
CA SER A 10 10.28 -4.37 -7.52
C SER A 10 9.86 -3.49 -6.34
N HIS A 11 9.57 -4.06 -5.17
CA HIS A 11 8.93 -3.31 -4.07
C HIS A 11 9.53 -3.53 -2.67
N LYS A 12 10.63 -4.26 -2.53
CA LYS A 12 11.31 -4.41 -1.23
C LYS A 12 11.76 -3.07 -0.64
N ASN A 13 11.95 -2.06 -1.47
CA ASN A 13 12.36 -0.73 -1.07
C ASN A 13 11.40 0.30 -1.65
N PHE A 14 10.45 0.73 -0.87
CA PHE A 14 9.66 1.91 -1.22
C PHE A 14 10.56 3.11 -1.52
N LYS A 15 10.07 3.99 -2.39
CA LYS A 15 10.68 5.30 -2.67
C LYS A 15 9.81 6.40 -2.06
N GLY A 16 10.34 7.62 -2.03
CA GLY A 16 9.58 8.79 -1.64
C GLY A 16 9.02 8.71 -0.23
N LEU A 17 7.77 9.13 -0.07
CA LEU A 17 7.12 9.27 1.23
C LEU A 17 7.11 7.97 2.03
N MET A 18 6.73 6.86 1.43
CA MET A 18 6.62 5.59 2.17
C MET A 18 8.00 5.12 2.68
N ARG A 19 9.08 5.37 1.93
CA ARG A 19 10.44 5.13 2.41
C ARG A 19 10.78 6.04 3.60
N THR A 20 10.43 7.32 3.52
CA THR A 20 10.66 8.28 4.60
C THR A 20 9.94 7.89 5.89
N LEU A 21 8.73 7.35 5.77
CA LEU A 21 7.95 6.85 6.90
C LEU A 21 8.44 5.49 7.44
N GLY A 22 9.39 4.84 6.77
CA GLY A 22 9.90 3.54 7.17
C GLY A 22 9.00 2.36 6.78
N GLY A 23 8.17 2.53 5.75
CA GLY A 23 7.27 1.49 5.26
C GLY A 23 8.01 0.30 4.64
N ARG A 24 7.52 -0.89 4.91
CA ARG A 24 8.00 -2.14 4.31
C ARG A 24 6.83 -3.02 3.88
N MET A 25 6.92 -3.58 2.69
CA MET A 25 5.95 -4.53 2.17
C MET A 25 6.22 -5.90 2.78
N THR A 26 5.31 -6.40 3.61
CA THR A 26 5.47 -7.71 4.28
C THR A 26 4.69 -8.83 3.60
N ALA A 27 3.63 -8.49 2.86
CA ALA A 27 2.94 -9.44 1.98
C ALA A 27 2.39 -8.69 0.76
N TRP A 28 2.50 -9.30 -0.41
CA TRP A 28 1.95 -8.77 -1.65
C TRP A 28 1.64 -9.89 -2.63
N GLY A 29 0.45 -9.88 -3.17
CA GLY A 29 -0.03 -10.88 -4.11
C GLY A 29 -1.29 -10.41 -4.84
N PRO A 30 -1.92 -11.28 -5.64
CA PRO A 30 -3.18 -10.93 -6.30
C PRO A 30 -4.20 -10.43 -5.29
N ASP A 31 -4.72 -9.23 -5.54
CA ASP A 31 -5.80 -8.59 -4.79
C ASP A 31 -5.52 -8.30 -3.31
N HIS A 32 -4.27 -8.37 -2.85
CA HIS A 32 -3.92 -8.02 -1.48
C HIS A 32 -2.52 -7.41 -1.34
N ALA A 33 -2.36 -6.60 -0.30
CA ALA A 33 -1.06 -6.07 0.13
C ALA A 33 -1.07 -5.85 1.64
N THR A 34 0.06 -6.12 2.28
CA THR A 34 0.30 -5.78 3.69
C THR A 34 1.56 -4.93 3.79
N ILE A 35 1.43 -3.77 4.44
CA ILE A 35 2.54 -2.83 4.66
C ILE A 35 2.63 -2.55 6.15
N GLU A 36 3.83 -2.53 6.68
CA GLU A 36 4.12 -2.23 8.07
C GLU A 36 5.00 -1.00 8.21
N ILE A 37 4.77 -0.23 9.28
CA ILE A 37 5.60 0.91 9.70
C ILE A 37 5.86 0.79 11.20
N ASP A 38 7.12 0.81 11.62
CA ASP A 38 7.46 0.92 13.03
C ASP A 38 7.19 2.33 13.53
N VAL A 39 6.59 2.45 14.71
CA VAL A 39 6.28 3.74 15.31
C VAL A 39 7.57 4.37 15.86
N THR A 40 7.99 5.45 15.23
CA THR A 40 9.16 6.25 15.62
C THR A 40 8.73 7.69 15.91
N ASN A 41 9.58 8.48 16.55
CA ASN A 41 9.28 9.89 16.84
C ASN A 41 9.02 10.72 15.57
N LYS A 42 9.54 10.31 14.42
CA LYS A 42 9.36 11.02 13.15
C LYS A 42 7.92 11.00 12.61
N ILE A 43 7.11 10.05 13.05
CA ILE A 43 5.74 9.88 12.56
C ILE A 43 4.68 10.23 13.59
N LYS A 44 5.09 10.79 14.73
CA LYS A 44 4.19 11.21 15.81
C LYS A 44 3.75 12.66 15.65
N ASN A 45 2.59 12.95 16.23
CA ASN A 45 2.07 14.30 16.36
C ASN A 45 2.51 14.95 17.70
N GLY A 46 2.01 16.15 17.98
CA GLY A 46 2.37 16.93 19.17
C GLY A 46 1.92 16.33 20.51
N ILE A 47 1.07 15.31 20.51
CA ILE A 47 0.65 14.55 21.70
C ILE A 47 1.27 13.16 21.78
N GLU A 48 2.33 12.93 21.01
CA GLU A 48 3.17 11.73 21.01
C GLU A 48 2.49 10.42 20.59
N VAL A 49 1.47 10.50 19.79
CA VAL A 49 0.86 9.36 19.10
C VAL A 49 1.04 9.51 17.61
N VAL A 50 0.81 8.43 16.86
CA VAL A 50 0.96 8.43 15.40
C VAL A 50 0.11 9.54 14.77
N HIS A 51 0.70 10.33 13.91
CA HIS A 51 -0.03 11.33 13.14
C HIS A 51 -1.07 10.66 12.23
N GLY A 52 -2.32 11.12 12.24
CA GLY A 52 -3.39 10.55 11.43
C GLY A 52 -3.09 10.53 9.94
N GLY A 53 -2.33 11.52 9.44
CA GLY A 53 -1.85 11.55 8.06
C GLY A 53 -0.91 10.39 7.69
N VAL A 54 -0.19 9.82 8.66
CA VAL A 54 0.63 8.63 8.44
C VAL A 54 -0.25 7.41 8.21
N MET A 55 -1.31 7.24 9.00
CA MET A 55 -2.28 6.16 8.79
C MET A 55 -2.99 6.31 7.44
N ALA A 56 -3.34 7.53 7.04
CA ALA A 56 -3.94 7.81 5.74
C ALA A 56 -3.00 7.47 4.59
N ALA A 57 -1.71 7.85 4.67
CA ALA A 57 -0.69 7.50 3.68
C ALA A 57 -0.47 5.99 3.59
N LEU A 58 -0.51 5.29 4.73
CA LEU A 58 -0.36 3.85 4.80
C LEU A 58 -1.55 3.13 4.14
N ILE A 59 -2.78 3.57 4.41
CA ILE A 59 -4.01 3.05 3.80
C ILE A 59 -3.99 3.28 2.29
N ASP A 60 -3.65 4.50 1.85
CA ASP A 60 -3.55 4.84 0.43
C ASP A 60 -2.56 3.93 -0.30
N THR A 61 -1.38 3.77 0.25
CA THR A 61 -0.33 2.96 -0.36
C THR A 61 -0.69 1.47 -0.39
N ALA A 62 -1.17 0.92 0.72
CA ALA A 62 -1.56 -0.49 0.79
C ALA A 62 -2.75 -0.80 -0.13
N GLY A 63 -3.77 0.07 -0.12
CA GLY A 63 -4.95 -0.08 -0.96
C GLY A 63 -4.64 0.00 -2.46
N ALA A 64 -3.75 0.92 -2.86
CA ALA A 64 -3.28 1.02 -4.23
C ALA A 64 -2.49 -0.23 -4.66
N HIS A 65 -1.56 -0.70 -3.82
CA HIS A 65 -0.76 -1.88 -4.13
C HIS A 65 -1.57 -3.17 -4.21
N ALA A 66 -2.64 -3.29 -3.43
CA ALA A 66 -3.55 -4.43 -3.55
C ALA A 66 -4.11 -4.60 -4.97
N GLY A 67 -4.38 -3.49 -5.66
CA GLY A 67 -4.95 -3.50 -7.01
C GLY A 67 -3.96 -3.65 -8.15
N ILE A 68 -2.65 -3.56 -7.90
CA ILE A 68 -1.63 -3.49 -8.96
C ILE A 68 -0.56 -4.59 -8.90
N PHE A 69 -0.81 -5.68 -8.19
CA PHE A 69 0.12 -6.80 -8.20
C PHE A 69 0.35 -7.31 -9.63
N CYS A 70 1.61 -7.47 -10.00
CA CYS A 70 2.02 -8.03 -11.29
C CYS A 70 3.05 -9.14 -11.05
N ALA A 71 2.72 -10.37 -11.45
CA ALA A 71 3.60 -11.52 -11.29
C ALA A 71 4.60 -11.69 -12.45
N GLU A 72 4.35 -11.03 -13.59
CA GLU A 72 5.16 -11.20 -14.79
C GLU A 72 6.51 -10.48 -14.67
N PRO A 73 7.64 -11.19 -14.85
CA PRO A 73 8.96 -10.57 -14.84
C PRO A 73 9.09 -9.47 -15.91
N GLY A 74 9.71 -8.34 -15.56
CA GLY A 74 9.94 -7.23 -16.49
C GLY A 74 8.68 -6.42 -16.84
N ARG A 75 7.56 -6.70 -16.17
CA ARG A 75 6.29 -5.99 -16.38
C ARG A 75 5.82 -5.35 -15.09
N ILE A 76 4.93 -4.38 -15.21
CA ILE A 76 4.43 -3.61 -14.08
C ILE A 76 2.98 -3.20 -14.30
N ARG A 77 2.27 -2.96 -13.22
CA ARG A 77 0.94 -2.35 -13.23
C ARG A 77 1.01 -1.02 -12.48
N HIS A 78 0.34 -0.01 -13.00
CA HIS A 78 0.25 1.31 -12.40
C HIS A 78 -1.20 1.72 -12.17
N ALA A 79 -1.45 2.43 -11.10
CA ALA A 79 -2.70 3.11 -10.83
C ALA A 79 -2.45 4.41 -10.09
N MET A 80 -3.44 5.29 -10.12
CA MET A 80 -3.49 6.50 -9.30
C MET A 80 -4.72 6.43 -8.42
N THR A 81 -4.58 6.81 -7.17
CA THR A 81 -5.72 6.97 -6.26
C THR A 81 -6.56 8.16 -6.72
N VAL A 82 -7.84 7.94 -6.91
CA VAL A 82 -8.80 8.97 -7.28
C VAL A 82 -9.76 9.32 -6.15
N SER A 83 -9.88 8.44 -5.15
CA SER A 83 -10.67 8.68 -3.94
C SER A 83 -10.05 7.90 -2.77
N LEU A 84 -9.96 8.55 -1.63
CA LEU A 84 -9.46 7.99 -0.39
C LEU A 84 -10.42 8.39 0.74
N ASN A 85 -10.99 7.39 1.39
CA ASN A 85 -11.76 7.54 2.62
C ASN A 85 -10.99 6.92 3.77
N VAL A 86 -10.90 7.62 4.88
CA VAL A 86 -10.18 7.16 6.08
C VAL A 86 -11.01 7.46 7.32
N ASN A 87 -11.15 6.46 8.18
CA ASN A 87 -11.72 6.60 9.51
C ASN A 87 -10.63 6.30 10.53
N LEU A 88 -10.26 7.31 11.31
CA LEU A 88 -9.27 7.22 12.37
C LEU A 88 -10.02 6.99 13.69
N MET A 89 -9.92 5.80 14.26
CA MET A 89 -10.74 5.37 15.39
C MET A 89 -9.95 5.25 16.68
N ASP A 90 -8.68 4.90 16.60
CA ASP A 90 -7.79 4.71 17.74
C ASP A 90 -6.35 5.10 17.36
N ASN A 91 -5.45 5.08 18.32
CA ASN A 91 -4.06 5.46 18.08
C ASN A 91 -3.10 4.76 19.04
N ILE A 92 -1.82 4.76 18.68
CA ILE A 92 -0.73 4.23 19.48
C ILE A 92 0.45 5.21 19.49
N GLY A 93 1.25 5.16 20.55
CA GLY A 93 2.47 5.96 20.70
C GLY A 93 3.76 5.15 20.47
N GLU A 94 3.66 3.82 20.39
CA GLU A 94 4.78 2.90 20.20
C GLU A 94 4.33 1.61 19.52
N GLY A 95 5.25 0.79 19.06
CA GLY A 95 4.98 -0.48 18.43
C GLY A 95 4.99 -0.39 16.91
N VAL A 96 4.05 -1.05 16.25
CA VAL A 96 3.99 -1.19 14.80
C VAL A 96 2.58 -0.90 14.28
N LEU A 97 2.51 -0.26 13.12
CA LEU A 97 1.29 -0.13 12.30
C LEU A 97 1.31 -1.21 11.23
N ILE A 98 0.23 -1.94 11.09
CA ILE A 98 0.07 -3.00 10.09
C ILE A 98 -1.17 -2.69 9.25
N ALA A 99 -0.96 -2.30 8.00
CA ALA A 99 -2.04 -2.08 7.05
C ALA A 99 -2.26 -3.32 6.20
N ARG A 100 -3.47 -3.86 6.23
CA ARG A 100 -3.89 -5.01 5.42
C ARG A 100 -4.96 -4.55 4.43
N ALA A 101 -4.61 -4.56 3.16
CA ALA A 101 -5.51 -4.16 2.09
C ALA A 101 -5.90 -5.34 1.22
N ARG A 102 -7.13 -5.27 0.71
CA ARG A 102 -7.66 -6.24 -0.26
C ARG A 102 -8.56 -5.54 -1.27
N VAL A 103 -8.51 -5.99 -2.51
CA VAL A 103 -9.42 -5.54 -3.56
C VAL A 103 -10.82 -6.09 -3.27
N ARG A 104 -11.82 -5.23 -3.31
CA ARG A 104 -13.23 -5.59 -3.17
C ARG A 104 -13.88 -5.84 -4.52
N LYS A 105 -13.50 -5.04 -5.50
CA LYS A 105 -13.94 -5.16 -6.89
C LYS A 105 -12.97 -4.46 -7.81
N ALA A 106 -12.70 -5.05 -8.96
CA ALA A 106 -11.90 -4.45 -10.02
C ALA A 106 -12.62 -4.54 -11.36
N GLY A 107 -12.57 -3.45 -12.12
CA GLY A 107 -13.06 -3.35 -13.49
C GLY A 107 -11.91 -3.03 -14.45
N LYS A 108 -12.23 -2.54 -15.64
CA LYS A 108 -11.22 -2.13 -16.64
C LYS A 108 -10.57 -0.79 -16.31
N THR A 109 -11.30 0.10 -15.64
CA THR A 109 -10.85 1.48 -15.41
C THR A 109 -10.47 1.70 -13.97
N ILE A 110 -11.26 1.21 -13.02
CA ILE A 110 -11.06 1.41 -11.59
C ILE A 110 -11.12 0.09 -10.83
N PHE A 111 -10.53 0.12 -9.64
CA PHE A 111 -10.73 -0.88 -8.60
C PHE A 111 -11.02 -0.20 -7.27
N VAL A 112 -11.66 -0.92 -6.37
CA VAL A 112 -11.92 -0.49 -5.00
C VAL A 112 -11.27 -1.48 -4.06
N SER A 113 -10.44 -0.97 -3.16
CA SER A 113 -9.81 -1.73 -2.08
C SER A 113 -10.30 -1.25 -0.73
N SER A 114 -10.45 -2.17 0.21
CA SER A 114 -10.59 -1.84 1.63
C SER A 114 -9.27 -2.10 2.36
N CYS A 115 -8.98 -1.32 3.39
CA CYS A 115 -7.78 -1.45 4.18
C CYS A 115 -8.08 -1.23 5.66
N ASP A 116 -7.58 -2.13 6.49
CA ASP A 116 -7.58 -1.98 7.95
C ASP A 116 -6.15 -1.71 8.42
N VAL A 117 -5.99 -0.80 9.39
CA VAL A 117 -4.74 -0.55 10.10
C VAL A 117 -4.89 -1.05 11.53
N GLU A 118 -4.02 -1.97 11.90
CA GLU A 118 -3.99 -2.59 13.22
C GLU A 118 -2.64 -2.30 13.89
N ASP A 119 -2.60 -2.42 15.22
CA ASP A 119 -1.35 -2.52 15.97
C ASP A 119 -0.80 -3.96 15.98
N GLY A 120 0.34 -4.18 16.66
CA GLY A 120 0.96 -5.50 16.76
C GLY A 120 0.16 -6.54 17.54
N ASP A 121 -0.82 -6.11 18.34
CA ASP A 121 -1.72 -6.97 19.10
C ASP A 121 -3.06 -7.24 18.38
N GLY A 122 -3.22 -6.70 17.17
CA GLY A 122 -4.42 -6.86 16.37
C GLY A 122 -5.56 -5.90 16.70
N ASN A 123 -5.30 -4.85 17.49
CA ASN A 123 -6.30 -3.83 17.75
C ASN A 123 -6.49 -2.93 16.53
N LEU A 124 -7.72 -2.71 16.12
CA LEU A 124 -8.06 -1.89 14.97
C LEU A 124 -7.89 -0.40 15.31
N LEU A 125 -7.04 0.29 14.55
CA LEU A 125 -6.74 1.71 14.71
C LEU A 125 -7.45 2.59 13.68
N ALA A 126 -7.50 2.13 12.44
CA ALA A 126 -8.11 2.87 11.34
C ALA A 126 -8.65 1.92 10.28
N THR A 127 -9.64 2.40 9.52
CA THR A 127 -10.15 1.74 8.33
C THR A 127 -10.15 2.71 7.16
N GLY A 128 -10.09 2.20 5.95
CA GLY A 128 -10.20 3.04 4.78
C GLY A 128 -10.66 2.30 3.54
N GLU A 129 -11.01 3.10 2.55
CA GLU A 129 -11.33 2.65 1.21
C GLU A 129 -10.53 3.46 0.21
N VAL A 130 -9.92 2.77 -0.74
CA VAL A 130 -9.14 3.36 -1.82
C VAL A 130 -9.80 3.02 -3.14
N VAL A 131 -10.09 4.03 -3.94
CA VAL A 131 -10.48 3.85 -5.34
C VAL A 131 -9.27 4.21 -6.20
N GLY A 132 -8.73 3.21 -6.88
CA GLY A 132 -7.61 3.37 -7.81
C GLY A 132 -8.10 3.38 -9.26
N ARG A 133 -7.51 4.25 -10.07
CA ARG A 133 -7.69 4.26 -11.52
C ARG A 133 -6.47 3.66 -12.18
N TYR A 134 -6.68 2.59 -12.95
CA TYR A 134 -5.60 1.96 -13.72
C TYR A 134 -5.05 2.90 -14.79
N SER A 135 -3.74 2.93 -14.93
CA SER A 135 -3.10 3.43 -16.14
C SER A 135 -3.39 2.50 -17.31
N ARG A 136 -3.27 3.01 -18.54
CA ARG A 136 -3.59 2.26 -19.76
C ARG A 136 -2.87 0.91 -19.78
N GLY A 137 -3.63 -0.17 -19.94
CA GLY A 137 -3.15 -1.56 -19.97
C GLY A 137 -2.91 -2.18 -18.58
N SER A 138 -2.89 -1.39 -17.52
CA SER A 138 -2.60 -1.89 -16.16
C SER A 138 -3.76 -2.60 -15.47
N HIS A 139 -4.96 -2.60 -16.08
CA HIS A 139 -6.08 -3.42 -15.60
C HIS A 139 -5.86 -4.92 -15.85
N LEU A 140 -5.00 -5.27 -16.81
CA LEU A 140 -4.66 -6.65 -17.11
C LEU A 140 -3.67 -7.20 -16.07
N PRO A 141 -3.83 -8.45 -15.61
CA PRO A 141 -2.95 -9.06 -14.62
C PRO A 141 -1.47 -9.08 -15.03
N GLU A 142 -1.19 -9.25 -16.32
CA GLU A 142 0.15 -9.25 -16.90
C GLU A 142 0.78 -7.86 -16.99
N GLY A 143 -0.02 -6.80 -16.80
CA GLY A 143 0.46 -5.43 -16.81
C GLY A 143 1.02 -4.95 -18.14
N VAL A 144 1.94 -3.99 -18.07
CA VAL A 144 2.63 -3.38 -19.21
C VAL A 144 4.14 -3.55 -19.07
N GLU A 145 4.88 -3.46 -20.16
CA GLU A 145 6.33 -3.50 -20.14
C GLU A 145 6.89 -2.31 -19.35
N LEU A 146 7.93 -2.57 -18.54
CA LEU A 146 8.71 -1.51 -17.94
C LEU A 146 9.38 -0.70 -19.07
N ALA A 147 9.09 0.60 -19.13
CA ALA A 147 9.81 1.49 -20.01
C ALA A 147 11.32 1.41 -19.70
N PRO A 148 12.19 1.35 -20.72
CA PRO A 148 13.63 1.39 -20.50
C PRO A 148 13.96 2.67 -19.72
N LYS A 149 14.80 2.53 -18.67
CA LYS A 149 15.31 3.69 -17.97
C LYS A 149 16.09 4.51 -19.01
N ASN A 150 15.54 5.67 -19.37
CA ASN A 150 16.32 6.64 -20.12
C ASN A 150 17.54 6.99 -19.26
N THR A 151 18.68 6.46 -19.62
CA THR A 151 19.97 6.89 -19.11
C THR A 151 20.20 8.28 -19.71
N VAL A 152 19.94 9.33 -18.91
CA VAL A 152 20.41 10.68 -19.20
C VAL A 152 21.79 10.81 -18.59
#